data_f1ab2afbe9c78b50a78c45b217ad6752
#
_entry.id   f1ab2afbe9c78b50a78c45b217ad6752
#
_cell.length_a   1.000
_cell.length_b   1.000
_cell.length_c   1.000
_cell.angle_alpha   90.00
_cell.angle_beta   90.00
_cell.angle_gamma   90.00
#
_symmetry.space_group_name_H-M   'P 1'
#
loop_
_entity.id
_entity.type
_entity.pdbx_description
1 polymer ?
#
loop_
_entity_poly.entity_id
_entity_poly.type
_entity_poly.pdbx_seq_one_letter_code
_entity_poly.pdbx_strand_id
1 'polypeptide(L)'
;WRLDCGLMSNKKVTSLEVAKLAGVSQSAVSRVFTPGASSSQKTNDLVRKAADELGYRPNILARSLITGKSQIIGLVVAYLDNYFYPEALELLSSALQKRGYHVLIFMSGNKEGDIADAVDEILDYQVDGIIAASVSMSSDLAKRCTSAGVPVVLFNRTQDDERLSAVTSDNVLGGQKVARFLLAGGHKRIGYIAGWEGASTQRDREKGFSDELTRNGESLYAREIGNFNLDEARQAARKMFTRKDFPDAVFVANDAMAIAVIDVIRFELGLKVPEQVSVVGYDDVPISSSPAYDLTTVRQPANRMVAETVSILIESIENKTTTARRIEIDGPLMVRGSAKISDT
;
A
#
# COMPACT_ATOMS: atom_id res chain seq x y z
N TRP A 1 -59.51 5.47 0.62
CA TRP A 1 -58.40 5.57 -0.33
C TRP A 1 -57.32 4.56 0.10
N ARG A 2 -57.35 3.34 -0.50
CA ARG A 2 -56.24 2.38 -0.40
C ARG A 2 -55.22 2.75 -1.48
N LEU A 3 -54.04 3.16 -1.08
CA LEU A 3 -52.87 3.22 -1.94
C LEU A 3 -52.38 1.78 -2.08
N ASP A 4 -52.64 1.17 -3.21
CA ASP A 4 -51.97 -0.04 -3.68
C ASP A 4 -50.49 0.32 -3.96
N CYS A 5 -49.64 0.10 -2.97
CA CYS A 5 -48.22 0.16 -3.13
C CYS A 5 -47.80 -1.15 -3.81
N GLY A 6 -47.88 -1.15 -5.15
CA GLY A 6 -47.41 -2.26 -5.98
C GLY A 6 -45.93 -2.50 -5.65
N LEU A 7 -45.63 -3.58 -4.96
CA LEU A 7 -44.28 -4.18 -4.85
C LEU A 7 -43.82 -4.47 -6.27
N MET A 8 -43.13 -3.50 -6.90
CA MET A 8 -42.32 -3.80 -8.09
C MET A 8 -41.29 -4.84 -7.69
N SER A 9 -41.53 -6.09 -8.07
CA SER A 9 -40.59 -7.16 -8.01
C SER A 9 -39.34 -6.70 -8.78
N ASN A 10 -38.26 -6.41 -8.05
CA ASN A 10 -36.99 -5.94 -8.59
C ASN A 10 -36.24 -7.14 -9.23
N LYS A 11 -36.89 -7.76 -10.25
CA LYS A 11 -36.34 -8.90 -10.97
C LYS A 11 -35.21 -8.38 -11.87
N LYS A 12 -33.96 -8.73 -11.54
CA LYS A 12 -32.81 -8.37 -12.38
C LYS A 12 -33.04 -8.87 -13.79
N VAL A 13 -32.94 -7.96 -14.77
CA VAL A 13 -33.02 -8.30 -16.20
C VAL A 13 -31.92 -9.28 -16.55
N THR A 14 -32.29 -10.32 -17.31
CA THR A 14 -31.39 -11.42 -17.72
C THR A 14 -30.90 -11.26 -19.16
N SER A 15 -29.79 -11.89 -19.50
CA SER A 15 -29.30 -11.95 -20.89
C SER A 15 -30.29 -12.61 -21.84
N LEU A 16 -31.19 -13.46 -21.33
CA LEU A 16 -32.26 -14.10 -22.12
C LEU A 16 -33.33 -13.07 -22.54
N GLU A 17 -33.69 -12.13 -21.65
CA GLU A 17 -34.65 -11.07 -21.96
C GLU A 17 -34.08 -10.10 -23.01
N VAL A 18 -32.78 -9.75 -22.88
CA VAL A 18 -32.07 -8.96 -23.91
C VAL A 18 -32.03 -9.69 -25.25
N ALA A 19 -31.75 -10.99 -25.24
CA ALA A 19 -31.74 -11.80 -26.46
C ALA A 19 -33.09 -11.83 -27.19
N LYS A 20 -34.17 -11.95 -26.40
CA LYS A 20 -35.56 -11.92 -26.96
C LYS A 20 -35.86 -10.56 -27.57
N LEU A 21 -35.54 -9.43 -26.88
CA LEU A 21 -35.83 -8.10 -27.38
C LEU A 21 -34.96 -7.75 -28.61
N ALA A 22 -33.70 -8.18 -28.64
CA ALA A 22 -32.76 -7.92 -29.72
C ALA A 22 -32.98 -8.88 -30.94
N GLY A 23 -33.81 -9.94 -30.82
CA GLY A 23 -34.02 -10.92 -31.85
C GLY A 23 -32.80 -11.81 -32.17
N VAL A 24 -31.97 -12.07 -31.17
CA VAL A 24 -30.72 -12.83 -31.31
C VAL A 24 -30.64 -13.99 -30.30
N SER A 25 -29.65 -14.85 -30.42
CA SER A 25 -29.42 -15.92 -29.43
C SER A 25 -28.77 -15.32 -28.14
N GLN A 26 -28.99 -16.00 -27.00
CA GLN A 26 -28.36 -15.62 -25.74
C GLN A 26 -26.81 -15.66 -25.84
N SER A 27 -26.25 -16.58 -26.63
CA SER A 27 -24.80 -16.63 -26.90
C SER A 27 -24.31 -15.45 -27.73
N ALA A 28 -25.14 -14.85 -28.58
CA ALA A 28 -24.80 -13.62 -29.27
C ALA A 28 -24.75 -12.43 -28.32
N VAL A 29 -25.69 -12.32 -27.36
CA VAL A 29 -25.67 -11.32 -26.30
C VAL A 29 -24.39 -11.44 -25.48
N SER A 30 -24.03 -12.66 -25.03
CA SER A 30 -22.78 -12.90 -24.30
C SER A 30 -21.55 -12.43 -25.08
N ARG A 31 -21.47 -12.74 -26.38
CA ARG A 31 -20.33 -12.33 -27.23
C ARG A 31 -20.21 -10.81 -27.36
N VAL A 32 -21.32 -10.10 -27.50
CA VAL A 32 -21.32 -8.61 -27.60
C VAL A 32 -20.73 -7.95 -26.37
N PHE A 33 -20.93 -8.55 -25.18
CA PHE A 33 -20.39 -8.04 -23.92
C PHE A 33 -19.06 -8.69 -23.50
N THR A 34 -18.50 -9.59 -24.32
CA THR A 34 -17.19 -10.22 -24.05
C THR A 34 -16.10 -9.49 -24.84
N PRO A 35 -15.09 -8.86 -24.17
CA PRO A 35 -13.98 -8.20 -24.85
C PRO A 35 -13.26 -9.18 -25.80
N GLY A 36 -12.96 -8.70 -27.01
CA GLY A 36 -12.25 -9.50 -28.01
C GLY A 36 -13.09 -10.58 -28.72
N ALA A 37 -14.33 -10.82 -28.32
CA ALA A 37 -15.19 -11.74 -29.01
C ALA A 37 -15.74 -11.13 -30.31
N SER A 38 -15.76 -11.93 -31.38
CA SER A 38 -16.24 -11.49 -32.70
C SER A 38 -17.77 -11.44 -32.73
N SER A 39 -18.32 -10.30 -33.12
CA SER A 39 -19.74 -10.12 -33.44
C SER A 39 -19.92 -9.12 -34.57
N SER A 40 -20.97 -9.25 -35.38
CA SER A 40 -21.23 -8.27 -36.46
C SER A 40 -21.66 -6.93 -35.86
N GLN A 41 -21.35 -5.81 -36.56
CA GLN A 41 -21.76 -4.46 -36.12
C GLN A 41 -23.28 -4.42 -35.89
N LYS A 42 -24.05 -4.97 -36.81
CA LYS A 42 -25.51 -5.03 -36.69
C LYS A 42 -25.99 -5.73 -35.40
N THR A 43 -25.33 -6.87 -35.05
CA THR A 43 -25.67 -7.59 -33.81
C THR A 43 -25.27 -6.80 -32.59
N ASN A 44 -24.12 -6.13 -32.61
CA ASN A 44 -23.70 -5.22 -31.52
C ASN A 44 -24.72 -4.12 -31.25
N ASP A 45 -25.16 -3.42 -32.31
CA ASP A 45 -26.08 -2.30 -32.19
C ASP A 45 -27.45 -2.76 -31.64
N LEU A 46 -27.99 -3.87 -32.14
CA LEU A 46 -29.26 -4.44 -31.67
C LEU A 46 -29.19 -4.83 -30.18
N VAL A 47 -28.13 -5.54 -29.80
CA VAL A 47 -27.98 -6.03 -28.42
C VAL A 47 -27.76 -4.88 -27.45
N ARG A 48 -26.92 -3.89 -27.78
CA ARG A 48 -26.68 -2.72 -26.93
C ARG A 48 -27.96 -1.88 -26.75
N LYS A 49 -28.71 -1.64 -27.83
CA LYS A 49 -29.98 -0.94 -27.76
C LYS A 49 -30.98 -1.67 -26.84
N ALA A 50 -31.12 -2.99 -27.01
CA ALA A 50 -32.03 -3.78 -26.17
C ALA A 50 -31.57 -3.81 -24.69
N ALA A 51 -30.26 -3.87 -24.45
CA ALA A 51 -29.71 -3.82 -23.11
C ALA A 51 -29.96 -2.47 -22.43
N ASP A 52 -29.76 -1.37 -23.13
CA ASP A 52 -30.03 -0.02 -22.61
C ASP A 52 -31.51 0.19 -22.32
N GLU A 53 -32.39 -0.28 -23.21
CA GLU A 53 -33.84 -0.19 -23.05
C GLU A 53 -34.33 -0.97 -21.82
N LEU A 54 -33.78 -2.14 -21.57
CA LEU A 54 -34.13 -2.98 -20.42
C LEU A 54 -33.37 -2.62 -19.14
N GLY A 55 -32.37 -1.73 -19.20
CA GLY A 55 -31.48 -1.46 -18.08
C GLY A 55 -30.56 -2.67 -17.73
N TYR A 56 -30.29 -3.54 -18.70
CA TYR A 56 -29.48 -4.72 -18.50
C TYR A 56 -28.00 -4.35 -18.27
N ARG A 57 -27.41 -4.93 -17.24
CA ARG A 57 -25.97 -4.91 -17.00
C ARG A 57 -25.46 -6.34 -17.01
N PRO A 58 -24.40 -6.63 -17.81
CA PRO A 58 -23.77 -7.95 -17.80
C PRO A 58 -23.33 -8.32 -16.39
N ASN A 59 -23.60 -9.54 -15.97
CA ASN A 59 -23.11 -10.03 -14.69
C ASN A 59 -21.62 -10.46 -14.83
N ILE A 60 -20.74 -9.70 -14.22
CA ILE A 60 -19.29 -9.93 -14.23
C ILE A 60 -18.97 -11.30 -13.59
N LEU A 61 -19.66 -11.67 -12.50
CA LEU A 61 -19.46 -12.95 -11.83
C LEU A 61 -19.91 -14.14 -12.70
N ALA A 62 -21.02 -13.99 -13.45
CA ALA A 62 -21.42 -15.04 -14.40
C ALA A 62 -20.43 -15.19 -15.56
N ARG A 63 -19.74 -14.11 -15.95
CA ARG A 63 -18.70 -14.13 -16.97
C ARG A 63 -17.45 -14.84 -16.45
N SER A 64 -17.05 -14.64 -15.20
CA SER A 64 -15.87 -15.30 -14.61
C SER A 64 -16.00 -16.82 -14.61
N LEU A 65 -17.20 -17.35 -14.40
CA LEU A 65 -17.47 -18.80 -14.50
C LEU A 65 -17.21 -19.37 -15.91
N ILE A 66 -17.38 -18.56 -16.96
CA ILE A 66 -17.16 -18.99 -18.36
C ILE A 66 -15.70 -18.79 -18.76
N THR A 67 -15.08 -17.69 -18.36
CA THR A 67 -13.72 -17.29 -18.78
C THR A 67 -12.63 -17.83 -17.86
N GLY A 68 -12.99 -18.26 -16.64
CA GLY A 68 -12.04 -18.60 -15.59
C GLY A 68 -11.25 -17.41 -15.05
N LYS A 69 -11.67 -16.17 -15.38
CA LYS A 69 -11.03 -14.91 -14.92
C LYS A 69 -12.08 -13.95 -14.38
N SER A 70 -11.89 -13.51 -13.15
CA SER A 70 -12.80 -12.54 -12.50
C SER A 70 -12.51 -11.10 -12.90
N GLN A 71 -11.29 -10.80 -13.34
CA GLN A 71 -10.75 -9.45 -13.50
C GLN A 71 -10.79 -8.65 -12.20
N ILE A 72 -10.64 -9.32 -11.07
CA ILE A 72 -10.62 -8.72 -9.73
C ILE A 72 -9.27 -9.02 -9.10
N ILE A 73 -8.66 -8.00 -8.52
CA ILE A 73 -7.48 -8.13 -7.67
C ILE A 73 -7.88 -7.83 -6.23
N GLY A 74 -7.55 -8.74 -5.32
CA GLY A 74 -7.67 -8.53 -3.89
C GLY A 74 -6.50 -7.68 -3.36
N LEU A 75 -6.81 -6.64 -2.61
CA LEU A 75 -5.82 -5.78 -2.00
C LEU A 75 -5.98 -5.83 -0.48
N VAL A 76 -5.06 -6.50 0.20
CA VAL A 76 -5.05 -6.60 1.67
C VAL A 76 -4.23 -5.46 2.23
N VAL A 77 -4.81 -4.68 3.16
CA VAL A 77 -4.15 -3.52 3.79
C VAL A 77 -4.32 -3.60 5.30
N ALA A 78 -3.24 -3.39 6.05
CA ALA A 78 -3.29 -3.46 7.52
C ALA A 78 -3.91 -2.21 8.16
N TYR A 79 -3.58 -1.02 7.66
CA TYR A 79 -4.03 0.27 8.20
C TYR A 79 -3.88 1.38 7.18
N LEU A 80 -4.71 2.43 7.34
CA LEU A 80 -4.71 3.60 6.44
C LEU A 80 -4.29 4.90 7.16
N ASP A 81 -3.91 4.82 8.42
CA ASP A 81 -3.51 5.98 9.22
C ASP A 81 -2.17 6.58 8.77
N ASN A 82 -1.33 5.76 8.13
CA ASN A 82 -0.14 6.25 7.44
C ASN A 82 -0.54 6.76 6.06
N TYR A 83 -0.38 8.06 5.83
CA TYR A 83 -0.75 8.77 4.59
C TYR A 83 -0.10 8.20 3.31
N PHE A 84 0.96 7.40 3.41
CA PHE A 84 1.57 6.71 2.28
C PHE A 84 0.61 5.69 1.64
N TYR A 85 -0.19 4.97 2.44
CA TYR A 85 -1.06 3.92 1.90
C TYR A 85 -2.25 4.44 1.09
N PRO A 86 -2.99 5.48 1.50
CA PRO A 86 -4.02 6.07 0.64
C PRO A 86 -3.51 6.46 -0.75
N GLU A 87 -2.34 7.09 -0.85
CA GLU A 87 -1.71 7.43 -2.13
C GLU A 87 -1.35 6.17 -2.94
N ALA A 88 -0.71 5.20 -2.30
CA ALA A 88 -0.34 3.95 -2.94
C ALA A 88 -1.56 3.16 -3.45
N LEU A 89 -2.67 3.17 -2.69
CA LEU A 89 -3.93 2.53 -3.08
C LEU A 89 -4.55 3.19 -4.31
N GLU A 90 -4.55 4.51 -4.38
CA GLU A 90 -5.02 5.26 -5.54
C GLU A 90 -4.21 4.91 -6.78
N LEU A 91 -2.88 4.91 -6.66
CA LEU A 91 -1.96 4.56 -7.74
C LEU A 91 -2.14 3.10 -8.20
N LEU A 92 -2.23 2.15 -7.26
CA LEU A 92 -2.46 0.73 -7.56
C LEU A 92 -3.80 0.53 -8.27
N SER A 93 -4.88 1.12 -7.73
CA SER A 93 -6.21 1.04 -8.33
C SER A 93 -6.23 1.60 -9.75
N SER A 94 -5.64 2.78 -9.96
CA SER A 94 -5.54 3.40 -11.29
C SER A 94 -4.73 2.55 -12.27
N ALA A 95 -3.58 2.01 -11.83
CA ALA A 95 -2.73 1.18 -12.68
C ALA A 95 -3.40 -0.15 -13.07
N LEU A 96 -4.12 -0.79 -12.15
CA LEU A 96 -4.85 -2.02 -12.39
C LEU A 96 -6.08 -1.79 -13.28
N GLN A 97 -6.82 -0.69 -13.10
CA GLN A 97 -7.95 -0.33 -13.96
C GLN A 97 -7.54 -0.13 -15.41
N LYS A 98 -6.37 0.49 -15.67
CA LYS A 98 -5.80 0.62 -17.03
C LYS A 98 -5.50 -0.73 -17.69
N ARG A 99 -5.34 -1.78 -16.90
CA ARG A 99 -5.15 -3.17 -17.36
C ARG A 99 -6.45 -3.99 -17.37
N GLY A 100 -7.61 -3.34 -17.08
CA GLY A 100 -8.93 -3.97 -17.09
C GLY A 100 -9.29 -4.74 -15.82
N TYR A 101 -8.53 -4.56 -14.73
CA TYR A 101 -8.80 -5.18 -13.42
C TYR A 101 -9.54 -4.21 -12.49
N HIS A 102 -10.44 -4.75 -11.68
CA HIS A 102 -11.08 -4.07 -10.55
C HIS A 102 -10.35 -4.45 -9.25
N VAL A 103 -10.41 -3.56 -8.25
CA VAL A 103 -9.79 -3.79 -6.95
C VAL A 103 -10.85 -3.98 -5.89
N LEU A 104 -10.74 -5.05 -5.09
CA LEU A 104 -11.44 -5.23 -3.83
C LEU A 104 -10.45 -5.02 -2.70
N ILE A 105 -10.78 -4.11 -1.76
CA ILE A 105 -9.94 -3.79 -0.62
C ILE A 105 -10.46 -4.54 0.60
N PHE A 106 -9.57 -5.28 1.25
CA PHE A 106 -9.81 -5.98 2.50
C PHE A 106 -8.92 -5.40 3.57
N MET A 107 -9.54 -4.89 4.63
CA MET A 107 -8.81 -4.40 5.79
C MET A 107 -8.48 -5.58 6.69
N SER A 108 -7.22 -5.71 7.04
CA SER A 108 -6.72 -6.72 7.96
C SER A 108 -6.09 -6.03 9.16
N GLY A 109 -6.26 -6.57 10.36
CA GLY A 109 -5.45 -6.15 11.50
C GLY A 109 -3.98 -6.56 11.34
N ASN A 110 -3.13 -6.11 12.28
CA ASN A 110 -1.70 -6.48 12.29
C ASN A 110 -1.44 -7.86 12.91
N LYS A 111 -2.46 -8.55 13.40
CA LYS A 111 -2.33 -9.89 13.98
C LYS A 111 -2.36 -10.95 12.88
N GLU A 112 -1.60 -12.02 13.08
CA GLU A 112 -1.47 -13.09 12.08
C GLU A 112 -2.82 -13.75 11.73
N GLY A 113 -3.73 -13.91 12.68
CA GLY A 113 -5.09 -14.43 12.45
C GLY A 113 -5.94 -13.54 11.54
N ASP A 114 -5.88 -12.22 11.74
CA ASP A 114 -6.68 -11.26 10.99
C ASP A 114 -6.36 -11.31 9.48
N ILE A 115 -5.10 -11.60 9.14
CA ILE A 115 -4.65 -11.69 7.75
C ILE A 115 -5.15 -12.98 7.10
N ALA A 116 -5.17 -14.08 7.85
CA ALA A 116 -5.66 -15.36 7.35
C ALA A 116 -7.14 -15.28 6.98
N ASP A 117 -7.96 -14.68 7.84
CA ASP A 117 -9.40 -14.50 7.61
C ASP A 117 -9.65 -13.62 6.37
N ALA A 118 -8.90 -12.51 6.24
CA ALA A 118 -9.01 -11.62 5.08
C ALA A 118 -8.63 -12.33 3.77
N VAL A 119 -7.61 -13.17 3.79
CA VAL A 119 -7.19 -13.92 2.58
C VAL A 119 -8.21 -15.00 2.23
N ASP A 120 -8.81 -15.69 3.21
CA ASP A 120 -9.87 -16.65 2.95
C ASP A 120 -11.09 -15.99 2.33
N GLU A 121 -11.51 -14.86 2.87
CA GLU A 121 -12.59 -14.08 2.29
C GLU A 121 -12.27 -13.65 0.85
N ILE A 122 -11.03 -13.20 0.58
CA ILE A 122 -10.59 -12.83 -0.77
C ILE A 122 -10.67 -14.01 -1.74
N LEU A 123 -10.24 -15.19 -1.31
CA LEU A 123 -10.28 -16.39 -2.16
C LEU A 123 -11.71 -16.80 -2.52
N ASP A 124 -12.68 -16.58 -1.63
CA ASP A 124 -14.10 -16.81 -1.90
C ASP A 124 -14.66 -15.91 -3.02
N TYR A 125 -14.07 -14.70 -3.22
CA TYR A 125 -14.38 -13.83 -4.36
C TYR A 125 -13.73 -14.25 -5.67
N GLN A 126 -12.97 -15.36 -5.70
CA GLN A 126 -12.29 -15.88 -6.88
C GLN A 126 -11.43 -14.82 -7.58
N VAL A 127 -10.66 -14.08 -6.82
CA VAL A 127 -9.76 -13.05 -7.37
C VAL A 127 -8.68 -13.67 -8.25
N ASP A 128 -8.24 -12.94 -9.28
CA ASP A 128 -7.18 -13.40 -10.18
C ASP A 128 -5.77 -13.23 -9.57
N GLY A 129 -5.63 -12.39 -8.55
CA GLY A 129 -4.38 -12.16 -7.84
C GLY A 129 -4.55 -11.32 -6.58
N ILE A 130 -3.54 -11.28 -5.74
CA ILE A 130 -3.53 -10.56 -4.46
C ILE A 130 -2.31 -9.64 -4.37
N ILE A 131 -2.53 -8.40 -3.92
CA ILE A 131 -1.48 -7.50 -3.45
C ILE A 131 -1.63 -7.37 -1.94
N ALA A 132 -0.56 -7.70 -1.20
CA ALA A 132 -0.53 -7.60 0.25
C ALA A 132 0.29 -6.37 0.65
N ALA A 133 -0.40 -5.28 1.04
CA ALA A 133 0.20 -4.00 1.37
C ALA A 133 0.34 -3.85 2.89
N SER A 134 1.58 -3.73 3.37
CA SER A 134 1.87 -3.54 4.80
C SER A 134 1.44 -4.69 5.73
N VAL A 135 1.18 -5.85 5.21
CA VAL A 135 0.85 -7.05 5.98
C VAL A 135 2.00 -8.05 5.94
N SER A 136 2.12 -8.86 6.98
CA SER A 136 3.06 -9.99 7.01
C SER A 136 2.28 -11.27 6.73
N MET A 137 2.59 -11.95 5.65
CA MET A 137 1.97 -13.22 5.31
C MET A 137 2.79 -14.38 5.87
N SER A 138 2.14 -15.32 6.56
CA SER A 138 2.82 -16.56 6.94
C SER A 138 3.11 -17.44 5.72
N SER A 139 4.12 -18.31 5.85
CA SER A 139 4.46 -19.27 4.78
C SER A 139 3.29 -20.20 4.41
N ASP A 140 2.42 -20.51 5.38
CA ASP A 140 1.26 -21.36 5.14
C ASP A 140 0.16 -20.63 4.37
N LEU A 141 -0.05 -19.35 4.66
CA LEU A 141 -0.97 -18.51 3.91
C LEU A 141 -0.51 -18.31 2.46
N ALA A 142 0.79 -18.08 2.26
CA ALA A 142 1.40 -18.02 0.93
C ALA A 142 1.20 -19.33 0.14
N LYS A 143 1.37 -20.50 0.80
CA LYS A 143 1.11 -21.81 0.19
C LYS A 143 -0.37 -21.98 -0.20
N ARG A 144 -1.31 -21.52 0.63
CA ARG A 144 -2.75 -21.59 0.35
C ARG A 144 -3.11 -20.83 -0.91
N CYS A 145 -2.64 -19.59 -1.05
CA CYS A 145 -2.83 -18.80 -2.27
C CYS A 145 -2.23 -19.50 -3.50
N THR A 146 -1.00 -20.00 -3.38
CA THR A 146 -0.34 -20.75 -4.47
C THR A 146 -1.13 -22.01 -4.87
N SER A 147 -1.64 -22.76 -3.89
CA SER A 147 -2.45 -23.97 -4.14
C SER A 147 -3.80 -23.64 -4.79
N ALA A 148 -4.35 -22.46 -4.51
CA ALA A 148 -5.54 -21.94 -5.18
C ALA A 148 -5.24 -21.38 -6.60
N GLY A 149 -3.97 -21.32 -7.01
CA GLY A 149 -3.55 -20.75 -8.28
C GLY A 149 -3.61 -19.22 -8.32
N VAL A 150 -3.65 -18.56 -7.16
CA VAL A 150 -3.75 -17.11 -7.01
C VAL A 150 -2.38 -16.53 -6.67
N PRO A 151 -1.71 -15.81 -7.60
CA PRO A 151 -0.43 -15.18 -7.34
C PRO A 151 -0.56 -14.05 -6.33
N VAL A 152 0.48 -13.90 -5.48
CA VAL A 152 0.58 -12.87 -4.45
C VAL A 152 1.84 -12.04 -4.66
N VAL A 153 1.71 -10.72 -4.55
CA VAL A 153 2.84 -9.78 -4.50
C VAL A 153 2.76 -8.95 -3.23
N LEU A 154 3.85 -8.95 -2.47
CA LEU A 154 4.00 -8.10 -1.30
C LEU A 154 4.37 -6.68 -1.74
N PHE A 155 3.69 -5.69 -1.18
CA PHE A 155 3.94 -4.28 -1.43
C PHE A 155 4.40 -3.57 -0.15
N ASN A 156 5.52 -2.88 -0.23
CA ASN A 156 6.15 -2.12 0.86
C ASN A 156 6.61 -2.93 2.08
N ARG A 157 6.50 -4.25 2.07
CA ARG A 157 7.09 -5.15 3.07
C ARG A 157 7.68 -6.38 2.40
N THR A 158 8.70 -6.92 2.99
CA THR A 158 9.23 -8.25 2.68
C THR A 158 8.96 -9.18 3.84
N GLN A 159 9.15 -10.46 3.60
CA GLN A 159 9.15 -11.49 4.63
C GLN A 159 10.28 -12.48 4.34
N ASP A 160 10.58 -13.35 5.32
CA ASP A 160 11.69 -14.30 5.21
C ASP A 160 11.41 -15.40 4.17
N ASP A 161 10.14 -15.65 3.84
CA ASP A 161 9.77 -16.58 2.77
C ASP A 161 10.08 -16.00 1.39
N GLU A 162 11.14 -16.50 0.77
CA GLU A 162 11.61 -16.02 -0.53
C GLU A 162 10.74 -16.46 -1.73
N ARG A 163 9.70 -17.25 -1.51
CA ARG A 163 8.79 -17.72 -2.56
C ARG A 163 7.81 -16.65 -3.04
N LEU A 164 7.61 -15.58 -2.26
CA LEU A 164 6.75 -14.48 -2.65
C LEU A 164 7.54 -13.33 -3.29
N SER A 165 7.00 -12.82 -4.38
CA SER A 165 7.47 -11.58 -4.96
C SER A 165 7.21 -10.42 -4.02
N ALA A 166 8.13 -9.47 -3.97
CA ALA A 166 8.02 -8.27 -3.13
C ALA A 166 8.59 -7.05 -3.85
N VAL A 167 7.93 -5.91 -3.68
CA VAL A 167 8.42 -4.61 -4.13
C VAL A 167 8.43 -3.66 -2.96
N THR A 168 9.61 -3.14 -2.62
CA THR A 168 9.82 -2.23 -1.49
C THR A 168 10.67 -1.03 -1.90
N SER A 169 10.67 -0.01 -1.07
CA SER A 169 11.75 0.97 -1.05
C SER A 169 13.03 0.29 -0.53
N ASP A 170 14.21 0.73 -0.99
CA ASP A 170 15.49 0.32 -0.39
C ASP A 170 15.63 0.98 0.99
N ASN A 171 15.07 0.28 1.99
CA ASN A 171 14.98 0.77 3.36
C ASN A 171 16.35 0.84 4.05
N VAL A 172 17.26 -0.07 3.71
CA VAL A 172 18.64 -0.07 4.26
C VAL A 172 19.38 1.16 3.75
N LEU A 173 19.38 1.40 2.44
CA LEU A 173 20.02 2.57 1.85
C LEU A 173 19.35 3.87 2.33
N GLY A 174 18.03 3.88 2.48
CA GLY A 174 17.29 5.00 3.04
C GLY A 174 17.75 5.36 4.45
N GLY A 175 17.88 4.38 5.34
CA GLY A 175 18.44 4.57 6.68
C GLY A 175 19.88 5.09 6.67
N GLN A 176 20.73 4.56 5.79
CA GLN A 176 22.10 5.06 5.60
C GLN A 176 22.13 6.53 5.17
N LYS A 177 21.25 6.94 4.25
CA LYS A 177 21.15 8.34 3.79
C LYS A 177 20.84 9.28 4.95
N VAL A 178 19.89 8.89 5.81
CA VAL A 178 19.54 9.69 6.99
C VAL A 178 20.72 9.81 7.97
N ALA A 179 21.42 8.71 8.25
CA ALA A 179 22.60 8.73 9.12
C ALA A 179 23.67 9.68 8.59
N ARG A 180 24.03 9.55 7.30
CA ARG A 180 25.03 10.43 6.65
C ARG A 180 24.63 11.89 6.72
N PHE A 181 23.36 12.19 6.46
CA PHE A 181 22.83 13.54 6.51
C PHE A 181 22.93 14.15 7.90
N LEU A 182 22.53 13.42 8.95
CA LEU A 182 22.60 13.91 10.33
C LEU A 182 24.05 14.08 10.80
N LEU A 183 24.93 13.15 10.45
CA LEU A 183 26.38 13.25 10.76
C LEU A 183 27.01 14.46 10.07
N ALA A 184 26.69 14.69 8.79
CA ALA A 184 27.16 15.86 8.04
C ALA A 184 26.64 17.17 8.64
N GLY A 185 25.44 17.20 9.23
CA GLY A 185 24.88 18.30 10.00
C GLY A 185 25.54 18.51 11.38
N GLY A 186 26.57 17.74 11.74
CA GLY A 186 27.33 17.87 12.98
C GLY A 186 26.65 17.30 14.22
N HIS A 187 25.57 16.53 14.06
CA HIS A 187 24.85 15.94 15.19
C HIS A 187 25.67 14.84 15.88
N LYS A 188 25.62 14.82 17.21
CA LYS A 188 26.37 13.88 18.07
C LYS A 188 25.47 12.99 18.92
N ARG A 189 24.34 13.50 19.37
CA ARG A 189 23.37 12.76 20.17
C ARG A 189 22.17 12.43 19.32
N ILE A 190 22.32 11.40 18.48
CA ILE A 190 21.32 11.03 17.48
C ILE A 190 20.38 9.98 18.05
N GLY A 191 19.09 10.28 18.12
CA GLY A 191 18.04 9.37 18.56
C GLY A 191 17.35 8.66 17.40
N TYR A 192 16.61 7.58 17.72
CA TYR A 192 15.75 6.86 16.81
C TYR A 192 14.41 6.53 17.46
N ILE A 193 13.30 6.84 16.78
CA ILE A 193 11.95 6.39 17.18
C ILE A 193 11.49 5.34 16.19
N ALA A 194 11.48 4.10 16.67
CA ALA A 194 11.20 2.90 15.90
C ALA A 194 9.71 2.73 15.57
N GLY A 195 9.41 2.12 14.43
CA GLY A 195 8.10 1.57 14.13
C GLY A 195 7.86 0.23 14.85
N TRP A 196 6.89 -0.54 14.36
CA TRP A 196 6.64 -1.89 14.86
C TRP A 196 7.79 -2.85 14.48
N GLU A 197 8.40 -3.50 15.45
CA GLU A 197 9.61 -4.32 15.28
C GLU A 197 9.39 -5.55 14.38
N GLY A 198 8.16 -6.05 14.26
CA GLY A 198 7.81 -7.13 13.34
C GLY A 198 7.80 -6.72 11.86
N ALA A 199 7.86 -5.42 11.53
CA ALA A 199 7.88 -4.95 10.16
C ALA A 199 9.28 -4.97 9.56
N SER A 200 9.45 -5.56 8.37
CA SER A 200 10.72 -5.53 7.63
C SER A 200 11.20 -4.11 7.37
N THR A 201 10.30 -3.19 6.98
CA THR A 201 10.62 -1.77 6.76
C THR A 201 11.24 -1.11 7.99
N GLN A 202 10.75 -1.42 9.18
CA GLN A 202 11.32 -0.93 10.43
C GLN A 202 12.74 -1.48 10.64
N ARG A 203 12.91 -2.81 10.56
CA ARG A 203 14.20 -3.46 10.78
C ARG A 203 15.27 -2.98 9.81
N ASP A 204 14.91 -2.84 8.53
CA ASP A 204 15.82 -2.45 7.47
C ASP A 204 16.23 -0.98 7.56
N ARG A 205 15.28 -0.07 7.88
CA ARG A 205 15.55 1.36 8.14
C ARG A 205 16.52 1.52 9.32
N GLU A 206 16.21 0.87 10.44
CA GLU A 206 17.05 0.91 11.64
C GLU A 206 18.43 0.29 11.40
N LYS A 207 18.48 -0.86 10.72
CA LYS A 207 19.73 -1.53 10.37
C LYS A 207 20.63 -0.62 9.54
N GLY A 208 20.11 -0.06 8.44
CA GLY A 208 20.88 0.85 7.58
C GLY A 208 21.38 2.08 8.33
N PHE A 209 20.52 2.66 9.18
CA PHE A 209 20.84 3.81 10.00
C PHE A 209 21.93 3.52 11.03
N SER A 210 21.77 2.48 11.83
CA SER A 210 22.70 2.11 12.89
C SER A 210 24.04 1.62 12.36
N ASP A 211 24.04 0.82 11.29
CA ASP A 211 25.27 0.36 10.63
C ASP A 211 26.09 1.54 10.11
N GLU A 212 25.43 2.56 9.54
CA GLU A 212 26.12 3.74 9.01
C GLU A 212 26.67 4.63 10.13
N LEU A 213 25.95 4.82 11.24
CA LEU A 213 26.47 5.49 12.44
C LEU A 213 27.74 4.78 12.93
N THR A 214 27.69 3.47 13.07
CA THR A 214 28.81 2.64 13.54
C THR A 214 30.03 2.75 12.62
N ARG A 215 29.84 2.76 11.29
CA ARG A 215 30.95 2.96 10.32
C ARG A 215 31.68 4.30 10.49
N ASN A 216 30.95 5.29 11.00
CA ASN A 216 31.48 6.64 11.26
C ASN A 216 31.96 6.82 12.71
N GLY A 217 32.09 5.74 13.50
CA GLY A 217 32.56 5.76 14.88
C GLY A 217 31.53 6.31 15.89
N GLU A 218 30.28 6.44 15.47
CA GLU A 218 29.18 6.92 16.32
C GLU A 218 28.23 5.75 16.65
N SER A 219 27.38 5.96 17.64
CA SER A 219 26.38 5.00 18.06
C SER A 219 25.04 5.68 18.30
N LEU A 220 23.97 4.90 18.26
CA LEU A 220 22.65 5.41 18.58
C LEU A 220 22.60 5.88 20.05
N TYR A 221 22.33 7.17 20.25
CA TYR A 221 22.33 7.77 21.58
C TYR A 221 21.08 7.43 22.39
N ALA A 222 19.93 7.38 21.76
CA ALA A 222 18.64 7.04 22.38
C ALA A 222 17.74 6.30 21.39
N ARG A 223 16.96 5.34 21.89
CA ARG A 223 15.99 4.58 21.12
C ARG A 223 14.69 4.48 21.89
N GLU A 224 13.57 4.77 21.24
CA GLU A 224 12.22 4.55 21.74
C GLU A 224 11.38 3.89 20.65
N ILE A 225 10.22 3.32 21.02
CA ILE A 225 9.35 2.59 20.11
C ILE A 225 8.02 3.35 19.99
N GLY A 226 7.60 3.65 18.76
CA GLY A 226 6.32 4.28 18.43
C GLY A 226 5.35 3.38 17.65
N ASN A 227 5.76 2.14 17.31
CA ASN A 227 4.92 1.06 16.73
C ASN A 227 4.10 1.46 15.48
N PHE A 228 4.50 2.49 14.73
CA PHE A 228 3.71 3.12 13.67
C PHE A 228 2.35 3.65 14.17
N ASN A 229 2.25 3.96 15.46
CA ASN A 229 1.07 4.50 16.12
C ASN A 229 1.35 5.93 16.60
N LEU A 230 0.44 6.86 16.34
CA LEU A 230 0.65 8.28 16.63
C LEU A 230 0.73 8.57 18.13
N ASP A 231 -0.09 7.90 18.95
CA ASP A 231 -0.09 8.13 20.41
C ASP A 231 1.14 7.54 21.07
N GLU A 232 1.59 6.35 20.62
CA GLU A 232 2.83 5.76 21.09
C GLU A 232 4.06 6.57 20.64
N ALA A 233 4.03 7.14 19.43
CA ALA A 233 5.07 8.05 18.95
C ALA A 233 5.15 9.33 19.81
N ARG A 234 4.01 9.91 20.20
CA ARG A 234 3.96 11.03 21.15
C ARG A 234 4.54 10.66 22.52
N GLN A 235 4.20 9.48 23.04
CA GLN A 235 4.75 8.97 24.30
C GLN A 235 6.27 8.77 24.21
N ALA A 236 6.74 8.16 23.10
CA ALA A 236 8.16 7.97 22.83
C ALA A 236 8.91 9.32 22.79
N ALA A 237 8.32 10.33 22.13
CA ALA A 237 8.88 11.68 22.09
C ALA A 237 8.97 12.31 23.49
N ARG A 238 7.91 12.28 24.28
CA ARG A 238 7.94 12.78 25.67
C ARG A 238 9.04 12.10 26.47
N LYS A 239 9.13 10.75 26.40
CA LYS A 239 10.15 9.99 27.12
C LYS A 239 11.57 10.33 26.67
N MET A 240 11.77 10.56 25.37
CA MET A 240 13.09 10.87 24.80
C MET A 240 13.53 12.31 25.13
N PHE A 241 12.64 13.29 25.03
CA PHE A 241 12.99 14.71 25.06
C PHE A 241 12.75 15.42 26.40
N THR A 242 12.17 14.79 27.41
CA THR A 242 12.08 15.34 28.79
C THR A 242 13.35 15.09 29.60
N ARG A 243 14.29 14.29 29.12
CA ARG A 243 15.59 14.05 29.75
C ARG A 243 16.45 15.30 29.70
N LYS A 244 17.28 15.52 30.72
CA LYS A 244 18.21 16.67 30.75
C LYS A 244 19.16 16.66 29.52
N ASP A 245 19.63 15.48 29.16
CA ASP A 245 20.54 15.27 28.04
C ASP A 245 19.80 14.60 26.86
N PHE A 246 18.81 15.29 26.30
CA PHE A 246 18.04 14.78 25.16
C PHE A 246 18.87 14.78 23.85
N PRO A 247 18.47 13.98 22.84
CA PRO A 247 19.09 13.97 21.52
C PRO A 247 19.01 15.34 20.83
N ASP A 248 20.06 15.73 20.08
CA ASP A 248 20.07 16.91 19.22
C ASP A 248 19.53 16.66 17.81
N ALA A 249 19.31 15.38 17.46
CA ALA A 249 18.62 14.95 16.27
C ALA A 249 17.87 13.64 16.51
N VAL A 250 16.80 13.40 15.77
CA VAL A 250 16.06 12.15 15.80
C VAL A 250 15.64 11.73 14.38
N PHE A 251 15.90 10.47 14.05
CA PHE A 251 15.27 9.79 12.92
C PHE A 251 14.03 9.07 13.42
N VAL A 252 12.89 9.32 12.79
CA VAL A 252 11.61 8.69 13.09
C VAL A 252 11.23 7.77 11.93
N ALA A 253 10.84 6.54 12.24
CA ALA A 253 10.70 5.47 11.25
C ALA A 253 9.69 5.73 10.12
N ASN A 254 8.74 6.69 10.30
CA ASN A 254 7.88 7.20 9.23
C ASN A 254 7.42 8.62 9.48
N ASP A 255 6.88 9.29 8.44
CA ASP A 255 6.45 10.68 8.49
C ASP A 255 5.26 10.91 9.41
N ALA A 256 4.30 9.99 9.46
CA ALA A 256 3.14 10.13 10.33
C ALA A 256 3.55 10.24 11.81
N MET A 257 4.47 9.38 12.25
CA MET A 257 5.06 9.49 13.59
C MET A 257 5.94 10.72 13.72
N ALA A 258 6.74 11.09 12.70
CA ALA A 258 7.63 12.25 12.74
C ALA A 258 6.85 13.55 12.98
N ILE A 259 5.69 13.70 12.34
CA ILE A 259 4.77 14.81 12.54
C ILE A 259 4.28 14.85 14.00
N ALA A 260 3.83 13.72 14.53
CA ALA A 260 3.39 13.62 15.92
C ALA A 260 4.52 13.93 16.92
N VAL A 261 5.76 13.54 16.59
CA VAL A 261 6.97 13.86 17.38
C VAL A 261 7.29 15.34 17.32
N ILE A 262 7.20 15.99 16.16
CA ILE A 262 7.39 17.44 16.00
C ILE A 262 6.38 18.22 16.84
N ASP A 263 5.12 17.79 16.84
CA ASP A 263 4.07 18.43 17.65
C ASP A 263 4.40 18.39 19.13
N VAL A 264 4.85 17.25 19.65
CA VAL A 264 5.30 17.14 21.06
C VAL A 264 6.50 18.05 21.33
N ILE A 265 7.52 18.01 20.47
CA ILE A 265 8.74 18.82 20.63
C ILE A 265 8.39 20.30 20.65
N ARG A 266 7.59 20.78 19.69
CA ARG A 266 7.29 22.21 19.54
C ARG A 266 6.25 22.72 20.54
N PHE A 267 5.14 22.02 20.71
CA PHE A 267 3.96 22.56 21.40
C PHE A 267 3.82 22.07 22.83
N GLU A 268 4.35 20.89 23.18
CA GLU A 268 4.29 20.41 24.57
C GLU A 268 5.59 20.75 25.34
N LEU A 269 6.75 20.60 24.69
CA LEU A 269 8.05 20.78 25.34
C LEU A 269 8.67 22.14 25.06
N GLY A 270 8.12 22.93 24.14
CA GLY A 270 8.61 24.25 23.79
C GLY A 270 10.01 24.30 23.18
N LEU A 271 10.47 23.15 22.63
CA LEU A 271 11.77 23.04 21.97
C LEU A 271 11.65 23.46 20.49
N LYS A 272 12.74 24.00 19.95
CA LYS A 272 12.79 24.49 18.58
C LYS A 272 13.29 23.41 17.61
N VAL A 273 12.58 23.25 16.49
CA VAL A 273 12.93 22.40 15.36
C VAL A 273 13.19 23.33 14.17
N PRO A 274 14.41 23.32 13.57
CA PRO A 274 15.52 22.39 13.78
C PRO A 274 16.58 22.85 14.80
N GLU A 275 16.47 24.06 15.40
CA GLU A 275 17.58 24.73 16.11
C GLU A 275 18.08 23.94 17.32
N GLN A 276 17.19 23.29 18.08
CA GLN A 276 17.56 22.46 19.23
C GLN A 276 17.50 20.97 18.92
N VAL A 277 16.55 20.56 18.06
CA VAL A 277 16.35 19.16 17.67
C VAL A 277 16.06 19.09 16.18
N SER A 278 16.92 18.44 15.41
CA SER A 278 16.63 18.09 14.04
C SER A 278 15.73 16.84 14.00
N VAL A 279 14.70 16.86 13.15
CA VAL A 279 13.78 15.72 12.96
C VAL A 279 13.81 15.29 11.50
N VAL A 280 14.03 13.99 11.26
CA VAL A 280 14.00 13.38 9.94
C VAL A 280 12.98 12.26 9.95
N GLY A 281 12.13 12.20 8.90
CA GLY A 281 11.13 11.17 8.69
C GLY A 281 11.49 10.18 7.58
N TYR A 282 10.49 9.43 7.16
CA TYR A 282 10.54 8.49 6.05
C TYR A 282 9.13 8.38 5.44
N ASP A 283 8.99 8.42 4.15
CA ASP A 283 7.86 8.21 3.25
C ASP A 283 7.70 9.38 2.25
N ASP A 284 7.93 10.61 2.65
CA ASP A 284 7.65 11.88 1.94
C ASP A 284 6.18 12.01 1.54
N VAL A 285 5.31 11.87 2.53
CA VAL A 285 3.86 12.05 2.35
C VAL A 285 3.50 13.52 2.10
N PRO A 286 2.37 13.84 1.44
CA PRO A 286 2.05 15.22 1.03
C PRO A 286 2.14 16.26 2.15
N ILE A 287 1.71 15.93 3.36
CA ILE A 287 1.76 16.84 4.51
C ILE A 287 3.19 17.15 4.97
N SER A 288 4.17 16.31 4.66
CA SER A 288 5.58 16.53 5.03
C SER A 288 6.17 17.78 4.40
N SER A 289 5.69 18.17 3.22
CA SER A 289 6.07 19.42 2.55
C SER A 289 5.29 20.65 3.00
N SER A 290 4.30 20.49 3.89
CA SER A 290 3.56 21.64 4.45
C SER A 290 4.50 22.57 5.20
N PRO A 291 4.35 23.90 5.06
CA PRO A 291 5.15 24.87 5.82
C PRO A 291 5.08 24.71 7.34
N ALA A 292 4.03 24.06 7.85
CA ALA A 292 3.90 23.78 9.29
C ALA A 292 4.94 22.78 9.77
N TYR A 293 5.36 21.83 8.94
CA TYR A 293 6.32 20.78 9.31
C TYR A 293 7.64 20.93 8.57
N ASP A 294 7.58 21.22 7.27
CA ASP A 294 8.73 21.34 6.36
C ASP A 294 9.75 20.22 6.61
N LEU A 295 9.20 18.97 6.61
CA LEU A 295 9.86 17.77 7.13
C LEU A 295 10.90 17.23 6.14
N THR A 296 12.15 17.16 6.58
CA THR A 296 13.21 16.39 5.92
C THR A 296 12.87 14.89 6.03
N THR A 297 12.84 14.17 4.91
CA THR A 297 12.38 12.79 4.89
C THR A 297 12.93 12.02 3.69
N VAL A 298 12.99 10.70 3.76
CA VAL A 298 13.30 9.86 2.60
C VAL A 298 12.01 9.57 1.82
N ARG A 299 11.98 9.95 0.53
CA ARG A 299 10.84 9.66 -0.33
C ARG A 299 10.77 8.19 -0.70
N GLN A 300 9.63 7.57 -0.48
CA GLN A 300 9.30 6.28 -1.11
C GLN A 300 8.88 6.53 -2.57
N PRO A 301 9.49 5.86 -3.55
CA PRO A 301 9.16 6.05 -4.96
C PRO A 301 7.88 5.30 -5.36
N ALA A 302 6.72 5.69 -4.79
CA ALA A 302 5.43 5.01 -4.89
C ALA A 302 5.03 4.67 -6.34
N ASN A 303 5.22 5.60 -7.29
CA ASN A 303 4.89 5.37 -8.70
C ASN A 303 5.69 4.20 -9.30
N ARG A 304 6.99 4.10 -9.00
CA ARG A 304 7.85 3.02 -9.49
C ARG A 304 7.51 1.71 -8.79
N MET A 305 7.30 1.76 -7.47
CA MET A 305 6.89 0.59 -6.69
C MET A 305 5.57 0.01 -7.21
N VAL A 306 4.58 0.86 -7.49
CA VAL A 306 3.29 0.44 -8.06
C VAL A 306 3.46 -0.16 -9.45
N ALA A 307 4.24 0.48 -10.33
CA ALA A 307 4.47 -0.03 -11.67
C ALA A 307 5.09 -1.43 -11.67
N GLU A 308 6.11 -1.67 -10.86
CA GLU A 308 6.75 -2.99 -10.70
C GLU A 308 5.80 -4.02 -10.08
N THR A 309 5.06 -3.64 -9.03
CA THR A 309 4.09 -4.53 -8.37
C THR A 309 3.03 -5.00 -9.35
N VAL A 310 2.44 -4.09 -10.11
CA VAL A 310 1.40 -4.41 -11.10
C VAL A 310 1.99 -5.24 -12.25
N SER A 311 3.20 -4.92 -12.72
CA SER A 311 3.88 -5.72 -13.76
C SER A 311 4.10 -7.16 -13.32
N ILE A 312 4.67 -7.37 -12.12
CA ILE A 312 4.92 -8.71 -11.56
C ILE A 312 3.61 -9.49 -11.42
N LEU A 313 2.57 -8.85 -10.87
CA LEU A 313 1.30 -9.53 -10.64
C LEU A 313 0.63 -9.94 -11.95
N ILE A 314 0.54 -9.03 -12.92
CA ILE A 314 -0.09 -9.32 -14.21
C ILE A 314 0.69 -10.38 -14.97
N GLU A 315 2.01 -10.31 -15.01
CA GLU A 315 2.84 -11.36 -15.62
C GLU A 315 2.60 -12.74 -14.97
N SER A 316 2.45 -12.77 -13.64
CA SER A 316 2.18 -14.01 -12.91
C SER A 316 0.80 -14.57 -13.24
N ILE A 317 -0.23 -13.72 -13.39
CA ILE A 317 -1.59 -14.11 -13.79
C ILE A 317 -1.61 -14.63 -15.24
N GLU A 318 -0.92 -13.96 -16.16
CA GLU A 318 -0.95 -14.28 -17.58
C GLU A 318 -0.10 -15.52 -17.93
N ASN A 319 1.12 -15.59 -17.39
CA ASN A 319 2.10 -16.60 -17.74
C ASN A 319 2.09 -17.81 -16.78
N LYS A 320 1.32 -17.72 -15.69
CA LYS A 320 1.30 -18.73 -14.61
C LYS A 320 2.72 -19.04 -14.08
N THR A 321 3.59 -18.02 -14.07
CA THR A 321 4.95 -18.15 -13.58
C THR A 321 4.98 -18.03 -12.06
N THR A 322 5.81 -18.84 -11.41
CA THR A 322 5.97 -18.85 -9.95
C THR A 322 7.33 -18.34 -9.50
N THR A 323 8.15 -17.82 -10.42
CA THR A 323 9.46 -17.29 -10.06
C THR A 323 9.30 -15.99 -9.27
N ALA A 324 9.62 -16.04 -8.00
CA ALA A 324 9.57 -14.88 -7.12
C ALA A 324 10.62 -13.83 -7.51
N ARG A 325 10.23 -12.56 -7.50
CA ARG A 325 11.11 -11.41 -7.72
C ARG A 325 11.05 -10.48 -6.52
N ARG A 326 12.22 -10.07 -6.02
CA ARG A 326 12.35 -9.07 -4.97
C ARG A 326 12.99 -7.83 -5.55
N ILE A 327 12.27 -6.72 -5.51
CA ILE A 327 12.71 -5.45 -6.08
C ILE A 327 12.75 -4.41 -4.97
N GLU A 328 13.94 -3.87 -4.72
CA GLU A 328 14.17 -2.74 -3.83
C GLU A 328 14.45 -1.50 -4.68
N ILE A 329 13.71 -0.42 -4.41
CA ILE A 329 13.78 0.79 -5.23
C ILE A 329 14.31 1.94 -4.39
N ASP A 330 15.45 2.47 -4.77
CA ASP A 330 16.04 3.63 -4.11
C ASP A 330 15.18 4.88 -4.26
N GLY A 331 15.04 5.62 -3.16
CA GLY A 331 14.37 6.91 -3.07
C GLY A 331 15.28 8.03 -2.57
N PRO A 332 15.10 9.28 -3.02
CA PRO A 332 15.92 10.41 -2.60
C PRO A 332 15.60 10.84 -1.17
N LEU A 333 16.60 11.40 -0.48
CA LEU A 333 16.38 12.21 0.71
C LEU A 333 15.89 13.59 0.29
N MET A 334 14.73 13.98 0.78
CA MET A 334 14.10 15.28 0.58
C MET A 334 14.51 16.19 1.74
N VAL A 335 15.52 17.02 1.52
CA VAL A 335 16.03 17.94 2.54
C VAL A 335 15.13 19.17 2.64
N ARG A 336 14.66 19.46 3.86
CA ARG A 336 13.78 20.58 4.20
C ARG A 336 14.17 21.21 5.56
N GLY A 337 13.31 22.09 6.10
CA GLY A 337 13.64 22.91 7.26
C GLY A 337 13.53 22.22 8.62
N SER A 338 13.08 20.95 8.73
CA SER A 338 13.00 20.27 10.02
C SER A 338 14.33 19.73 10.56
N ALA A 339 15.39 19.80 9.76
CA ALA A 339 16.71 19.35 10.16
C ALA A 339 17.80 20.30 9.66
N LYS A 340 18.86 20.45 10.44
CA LYS A 340 20.01 21.29 10.08
C LYS A 340 20.74 20.73 8.88
N ILE A 341 21.08 21.62 7.97
CA ILE A 341 21.95 21.34 6.83
C ILE A 341 23.38 21.66 7.21
N SER A 342 24.34 20.91 6.71
CA SER A 342 25.78 21.23 6.90
C SER A 342 26.07 22.62 6.35
N ASP A 343 26.75 23.46 7.13
CA ASP A 343 27.32 24.73 6.67
C ASP A 343 28.60 24.43 5.86
N THR A 344 28.46 23.85 4.66
CA THR A 344 29.59 23.63 3.72
C THR A 344 29.63 24.73 2.67
#